data_0480ed62cc596e1e4c70a7fb8a7f496c
#
_entry.id   0480ed62cc596e1e4c70a7fb8a7f496c
#
_cell.length_a   1.000
_cell.length_b   1.000
_cell.length_c   1.000
_cell.angle_alpha   90.00
_cell.angle_beta   90.00
_cell.angle_gamma   90.00
#
_symmetry.space_group_name_H-M   'P 1'
#
loop_
_entity.id
_entity.type
_entity.pdbx_description
1 polymer ?
#
loop_
_entity_poly.entity_id
_entity_poly.type
_entity_poly.pdbx_seq_one_letter_code
_entity_poly.pdbx_strand_id
1 'polypeptide(L)'
;STPIKSSAASDVYKRQVENGESYIASDVPAILKYTRNVYYIGNLEMARIRKGEITFYNLDGDEIQKEPKTIEWDAEAAEKAGFEHFMIKEIHEQPKAVRDTLNSVLKDDRIDLSEVGLTDEEIKKISQIYIVACGSAYHVGMAAQYVIEDLTRIPVRVELASEFRYRNPILDPEGLVVIVSQSGETADSLAALREAKQRGIRTLGIVNVVGSSIAREADNVFYTLAGPEISVATTKAYSTQLIASYVLAVQFGKVREQITDCLLYTSDAADD
;
A
#
# COMPACT_ATOMS: atom_id res chain seq x y z
N SER A 1 23.69 -18.18 -22.07
CA SER A 1 22.84 -17.31 -21.25
C SER A 1 21.67 -18.15 -20.76
N THR A 2 21.63 -18.42 -19.48
CA THR A 2 20.56 -19.20 -18.84
C THR A 2 19.37 -18.28 -18.60
N PRO A 3 18.15 -18.62 -19.05
CA PRO A 3 16.98 -17.82 -18.72
C PRO A 3 16.64 -18.01 -17.24
N ILE A 4 16.61 -16.93 -16.48
CA ILE A 4 16.10 -16.93 -15.11
C ILE A 4 14.57 -16.99 -15.21
N LYS A 5 13.99 -18.14 -14.88
CA LYS A 5 12.54 -18.26 -14.67
C LYS A 5 12.22 -17.83 -13.25
N SER A 6 11.60 -16.66 -13.08
CA SER A 6 10.92 -16.32 -11.83
C SER A 6 9.51 -16.87 -11.88
N SER A 7 9.15 -17.75 -10.95
CA SER A 7 7.81 -18.36 -10.84
C SER A 7 6.90 -17.64 -9.83
N ALA A 8 7.25 -16.45 -9.40
CA ALA A 8 6.41 -15.62 -8.55
C ALA A 8 5.86 -14.45 -9.36
N ALA A 9 4.56 -14.19 -9.24
CA ALA A 9 3.88 -13.01 -9.74
C ALA A 9 4.33 -11.79 -8.91
N SER A 10 5.57 -11.37 -9.08
CA SER A 10 6.10 -10.14 -8.53
C SER A 10 6.56 -9.27 -9.69
N ASP A 11 6.12 -8.03 -9.68
CA ASP A 11 6.56 -7.04 -10.65
C ASP A 11 8.08 -6.94 -10.60
N VAL A 12 8.71 -7.11 -11.75
CA VAL A 12 10.15 -7.03 -11.86
C VAL A 12 10.52 -5.66 -12.39
N TYR A 13 11.26 -4.92 -11.59
CA TYR A 13 11.72 -3.58 -11.95
C TYR A 13 13.04 -3.66 -12.71
N LYS A 14 13.17 -2.86 -13.77
CA LYS A 14 14.36 -2.91 -14.58
C LYS A 14 14.70 -1.63 -15.31
N ARG A 15 16.00 -1.32 -15.39
CA ARG A 15 16.59 -0.41 -16.36
C ARG A 15 18.02 -0.74 -16.72
N GLN A 16 18.40 -0.28 -17.93
CA GLN A 16 19.75 -0.11 -18.41
C GLN A 16 20.38 1.15 -17.79
N VAL A 17 21.55 1.01 -17.17
CA VAL A 17 22.39 2.13 -16.71
C VAL A 17 23.34 2.53 -17.84
N GLU A 18 23.87 3.75 -17.81
CA GLU A 18 24.78 4.31 -18.83
C GLU A 18 25.96 3.40 -19.20
N ASN A 19 26.33 2.44 -18.34
CA ASN A 19 27.42 1.49 -18.57
C ASN A 19 27.00 0.15 -19.22
N GLY A 20 25.76 0.02 -19.72
CA GLY A 20 25.25 -1.19 -20.35
C GLY A 20 24.88 -2.32 -19.38
N GLU A 21 24.82 -2.04 -18.08
CA GLU A 21 24.35 -2.98 -17.06
C GLU A 21 22.83 -2.93 -16.95
N SER A 22 22.23 -4.03 -16.53
CA SER A 22 20.78 -4.14 -16.31
C SER A 22 20.51 -4.80 -15.00
N TYR A 23 19.61 -4.22 -14.21
CA TYR A 23 19.22 -4.71 -12.87
C TYR A 23 17.80 -5.25 -12.89
N ILE A 24 17.55 -6.30 -12.13
CA ILE A 24 16.22 -6.91 -11.92
C ILE A 24 16.02 -7.00 -10.42
N ALA A 25 14.87 -6.55 -9.95
CA ALA A 25 14.49 -6.65 -8.54
C ALA A 25 12.99 -6.88 -8.41
N SER A 26 12.59 -7.46 -7.29
CA SER A 26 11.18 -7.61 -6.90
C SER A 26 10.61 -6.36 -6.23
N ASP A 27 11.47 -5.41 -5.85
CA ASP A 27 11.06 -4.13 -5.26
C ASP A 27 11.93 -2.96 -5.73
N VAL A 28 11.40 -1.76 -5.59
CA VAL A 28 12.06 -0.51 -5.99
C VAL A 28 13.30 -0.19 -5.12
N PRO A 29 13.26 -0.31 -3.78
CA PRO A 29 14.40 0.02 -2.93
C PRO A 29 15.69 -0.69 -3.30
N ALA A 30 15.60 -1.96 -3.75
CA ALA A 30 16.76 -2.75 -4.10
C ALA A 30 17.59 -2.18 -5.26
N ILE A 31 16.96 -1.41 -6.16
CA ILE A 31 17.61 -0.88 -7.37
C ILE A 31 17.81 0.64 -7.36
N LEU A 32 17.24 1.38 -6.39
CA LEU A 32 17.32 2.83 -6.32
C LEU A 32 18.76 3.37 -6.32
N LYS A 33 19.69 2.67 -5.69
CA LYS A 33 21.11 3.04 -5.69
C LYS A 33 21.80 2.97 -7.06
N TYR A 34 21.18 2.26 -8.02
CA TYR A 34 21.73 2.08 -9.36
C TYR A 34 20.97 2.88 -10.43
N THR A 35 19.64 3.03 -10.26
CA THR A 35 18.79 3.75 -11.22
C THR A 35 17.47 4.17 -10.61
N ARG A 36 16.96 5.33 -11.05
CA ARG A 36 15.60 5.81 -10.71
C ARG A 36 14.57 5.53 -11.81
N ASN A 37 15.00 5.16 -12.99
CA ASN A 37 14.08 4.87 -14.09
C ASN A 37 13.87 3.36 -14.18
N VAL A 38 12.64 2.92 -14.12
CA VAL A 38 12.26 1.51 -14.06
C VAL A 38 11.17 1.19 -15.08
N TYR A 39 11.16 -0.05 -15.54
CA TYR A 39 10.06 -0.61 -16.29
C TYR A 39 9.32 -1.60 -15.42
N TYR A 40 8.02 -1.48 -15.33
CA TYR A 40 7.18 -2.46 -14.65
C TYR A 40 6.81 -3.56 -15.65
N ILE A 41 7.03 -4.82 -15.26
CA ILE A 41 6.60 -5.98 -16.04
C ILE A 41 5.26 -6.43 -15.46
N GLY A 42 4.22 -6.35 -16.26
CA GLY A 42 2.87 -6.76 -15.86
C GLY A 42 2.69 -8.29 -15.88
N ASN A 43 1.52 -8.73 -15.41
CA ASN A 43 1.14 -10.13 -15.50
C ASN A 43 1.14 -10.57 -16.97
N LEU A 44 1.65 -11.79 -17.22
CA LEU A 44 1.69 -12.41 -18.55
C LEU A 44 2.59 -11.65 -19.54
N GLU A 45 3.55 -10.89 -19.04
CA GLU A 45 4.59 -10.25 -19.85
C GLU A 45 5.96 -10.86 -19.59
N MET A 46 6.83 -10.77 -20.57
CA MET A 46 8.22 -11.21 -20.51
C MET A 46 9.18 -10.09 -20.88
N ALA A 47 10.34 -10.04 -20.25
CA ALA A 47 11.44 -9.19 -20.68
C ALA A 47 12.65 -10.01 -21.11
N ARG A 48 13.13 -9.76 -22.31
CA ARG A 48 14.40 -10.31 -22.81
C ARG A 48 15.49 -9.26 -22.60
N ILE A 49 16.54 -9.67 -21.92
CA ILE A 49 17.67 -8.82 -21.63
C ILE A 49 18.91 -9.30 -22.36
N ARG A 50 19.49 -8.41 -23.10
CA ARG A 50 20.82 -8.57 -23.69
C ARG A 50 21.69 -7.39 -23.28
N LYS A 51 23.00 -7.48 -23.45
CA LYS A 51 23.90 -6.36 -23.16
C LYS A 51 23.49 -5.15 -23.99
N GLY A 52 23.07 -4.09 -23.30
CA GLY A 52 22.66 -2.84 -23.92
C GLY A 52 21.23 -2.77 -24.44
N GLU A 53 20.44 -3.86 -24.33
CA GLU A 53 19.09 -3.91 -24.91
C GLU A 53 18.09 -4.64 -24.00
N ILE A 54 16.86 -4.11 -23.95
CA ILE A 54 15.72 -4.69 -23.27
C ILE A 54 14.53 -4.72 -24.23
N THR A 55 13.96 -5.88 -24.42
CA THR A 55 12.76 -6.07 -25.23
C THR A 55 11.69 -6.72 -24.39
N PHE A 56 10.47 -6.22 -24.47
CA PHE A 56 9.31 -6.76 -23.75
C PHE A 56 8.39 -7.48 -24.70
N TYR A 57 7.75 -8.56 -24.22
CA TYR A 57 6.85 -9.40 -24.99
C TYR A 57 5.60 -9.73 -24.18
N ASN A 58 4.46 -9.88 -24.88
CA ASN A 58 3.26 -10.51 -24.33
C ASN A 58 3.38 -12.05 -24.34
N LEU A 59 2.34 -12.77 -23.90
CA LEU A 59 2.33 -14.25 -23.93
C LEU A 59 2.34 -14.84 -25.34
N ASP A 60 1.81 -14.14 -26.31
CA ASP A 60 1.75 -14.57 -27.69
C ASP A 60 3.12 -14.43 -28.40
N GLY A 61 4.07 -13.79 -27.72
CA GLY A 61 5.41 -13.54 -28.20
C GLY A 61 5.56 -12.28 -29.03
N ASP A 62 4.52 -11.44 -29.09
CA ASP A 62 4.59 -10.15 -29.75
C ASP A 62 5.37 -9.14 -28.91
N GLU A 63 6.17 -8.34 -29.57
CA GLU A 63 6.91 -7.26 -28.93
C GLU A 63 5.97 -6.13 -28.49
N ILE A 64 6.08 -5.72 -27.21
CA ILE A 64 5.32 -4.61 -26.64
C ILE A 64 6.25 -3.45 -26.28
N GLN A 65 5.80 -2.24 -26.54
CA GLN A 65 6.53 -1.03 -26.19
C GLN A 65 6.16 -0.62 -24.77
N LYS A 66 7.18 -0.29 -23.96
CA LYS A 66 7.01 0.21 -22.60
C LYS A 66 7.81 1.48 -22.37
N GLU A 67 7.22 2.41 -21.66
CA GLU A 67 7.92 3.63 -21.24
C GLU A 67 8.48 3.46 -19.82
N PRO A 68 9.69 3.97 -19.55
CA PRO A 68 10.24 3.95 -18.22
C PRO A 68 9.49 4.92 -17.32
N LYS A 69 9.24 4.52 -16.07
CA LYS A 69 8.75 5.40 -15.01
C LYS A 69 9.91 5.85 -14.14
N THR A 70 9.97 7.15 -13.87
CA THR A 70 10.96 7.71 -12.94
C THR A 70 10.44 7.60 -11.51
N ILE A 71 11.26 7.03 -10.62
CA ILE A 71 10.96 6.94 -9.19
C ILE A 71 11.46 8.23 -8.53
N GLU A 72 10.55 8.99 -7.96
CA GLU A 72 10.83 10.27 -7.29
C GLU A 72 11.36 10.14 -5.85
N TRP A 73 11.52 8.91 -5.35
CA TRP A 73 12.03 8.69 -4.01
C TRP A 73 13.43 9.27 -3.84
N ASP A 74 13.63 9.96 -2.72
CA ASP A 74 14.93 10.49 -2.35
C ASP A 74 15.92 9.34 -2.05
N ALA A 75 17.03 9.31 -2.79
CA ALA A 75 18.08 8.32 -2.58
C ALA A 75 18.75 8.48 -1.20
N GLU A 76 18.82 9.72 -0.67
CA GLU A 76 19.37 9.99 0.66
C GLU A 76 18.49 9.38 1.77
N ALA A 77 17.17 9.35 1.55
CA ALA A 77 16.23 8.69 2.47
C ALA A 77 16.47 7.17 2.56
N ALA A 78 17.04 6.56 1.52
CA ALA A 78 17.42 5.15 1.52
C ALA A 78 18.81 4.88 2.16
N GLU A 79 19.54 5.90 2.60
CA GLU A 79 20.82 5.78 3.31
C GLU A 79 20.61 5.69 4.83
N LYS A 80 21.62 5.20 5.55
CA LYS A 80 21.55 5.06 7.02
C LYS A 80 21.57 6.40 7.79
N ALA A 81 21.87 7.52 7.13
CA ALA A 81 21.88 8.88 7.70
C ALA A 81 22.63 8.99 9.04
N GLY A 82 23.76 8.29 9.16
CA GLY A 82 24.60 8.28 10.37
C GLY A 82 24.19 7.25 11.45
N PHE A 83 23.10 6.53 11.26
CA PHE A 83 22.72 5.44 12.17
C PHE A 83 23.50 4.15 11.88
N GLU A 84 23.74 3.35 12.90
CA GLU A 84 24.43 2.05 12.74
C GLU A 84 23.61 1.06 11.91
N HIS A 85 22.29 1.02 12.14
CA HIS A 85 21.35 0.11 11.48
C HIS A 85 20.14 0.86 10.91
N PHE A 86 19.56 0.36 9.82
CA PHE A 86 18.34 0.91 9.23
C PHE A 86 17.17 0.91 10.22
N MET A 87 17.01 -0.15 10.99
CA MET A 87 15.90 -0.26 11.94
C MET A 87 15.89 0.89 12.96
N ILE A 88 17.04 1.25 13.54
CA ILE A 88 17.08 2.36 14.49
C ILE A 88 16.78 3.70 13.81
N LYS A 89 17.27 3.93 12.59
CA LYS A 89 16.89 5.08 11.78
C LYS A 89 15.38 5.14 11.58
N GLU A 90 14.78 4.05 11.13
CA GLU A 90 13.35 3.96 10.83
C GLU A 90 12.47 4.13 12.08
N ILE A 91 12.93 3.69 13.26
CA ILE A 91 12.31 3.99 14.55
C ILE A 91 12.28 5.51 14.79
N HIS A 92 13.39 6.21 14.55
CA HIS A 92 13.47 7.66 14.73
C HIS A 92 12.69 8.44 13.66
N GLU A 93 12.42 7.85 12.51
CA GLU A 93 11.63 8.46 11.44
C GLU A 93 10.11 8.38 11.69
N GLN A 94 9.64 7.56 12.63
CA GLN A 94 8.20 7.39 12.89
C GLN A 94 7.44 8.71 13.12
N PRO A 95 7.91 9.66 13.95
CA PRO A 95 7.17 10.92 14.17
C PRO A 95 6.98 11.73 12.89
N LYS A 96 8.00 11.73 12.02
CA LYS A 96 7.90 12.41 10.72
C LYS A 96 6.94 11.66 9.78
N ALA A 97 7.08 10.35 9.66
CA ALA A 97 6.25 9.52 8.79
C ALA A 97 4.76 9.60 9.17
N VAL A 98 4.44 9.55 10.46
CA VAL A 98 3.08 9.71 10.97
C VAL A 98 2.52 11.09 10.61
N ARG A 99 3.30 12.15 10.81
CA ARG A 99 2.89 13.53 10.49
C ARG A 99 2.68 13.72 8.99
N ASP A 100 3.58 13.21 8.15
CA ASP A 100 3.47 13.30 6.70
C ASP A 100 2.21 12.55 6.19
N THR A 101 1.95 11.36 6.75
CA THR A 101 0.74 10.57 6.43
C THR A 101 -0.53 11.30 6.84
N LEU A 102 -0.56 11.89 8.04
CA LEU A 102 -1.72 12.66 8.51
C LEU A 102 -1.94 13.92 7.66
N ASN A 103 -0.87 14.68 7.41
CA ASN A 103 -0.94 15.92 6.64
C ASN A 103 -1.34 15.70 5.17
N SER A 104 -1.16 14.51 4.62
CA SER A 104 -1.58 14.21 3.24
C SER A 104 -3.10 14.26 3.07
N VAL A 105 -3.85 14.09 4.15
CA VAL A 105 -5.33 14.05 4.15
C VAL A 105 -5.96 15.14 5.03
N LEU A 106 -5.17 15.98 5.69
CA LEU A 106 -5.68 17.13 6.43
C LEU A 106 -5.60 18.39 5.55
N LYS A 107 -6.75 19.01 5.33
CA LYS A 107 -6.90 20.31 4.64
C LYS A 107 -7.82 21.21 5.47
N ASP A 108 -7.34 22.40 5.81
CA ASP A 108 -8.12 23.37 6.60
C ASP A 108 -8.76 22.77 7.86
N ASP A 109 -7.95 22.05 8.66
CA ASP A 109 -8.35 21.34 9.89
C ASP A 109 -9.48 20.30 9.70
N ARG A 110 -9.62 19.78 8.48
CA ARG A 110 -10.59 18.73 8.14
C ARG A 110 -9.95 17.59 7.41
N ILE A 111 -10.48 16.38 7.63
CA ILE A 111 -10.06 15.20 6.87
C ILE A 111 -10.68 15.31 5.46
N ASP A 112 -9.83 15.28 4.45
CA ASP A 112 -10.19 15.25 3.03
C ASP A 112 -9.70 13.93 2.41
N LEU A 113 -10.62 13.02 2.12
CA LEU A 113 -10.34 11.74 1.47
C LEU A 113 -10.60 11.77 -0.06
N SER A 114 -10.68 12.95 -0.66
CA SER A 114 -10.94 13.08 -2.11
C SER A 114 -9.90 12.35 -2.96
N GLU A 115 -8.63 12.37 -2.56
CA GLU A 115 -7.55 11.65 -3.25
C GLU A 115 -7.61 10.13 -3.04
N VAL A 116 -8.24 9.68 -1.95
CA VAL A 116 -8.53 8.25 -1.71
C VAL A 116 -9.65 7.77 -2.63
N GLY A 117 -10.51 8.69 -3.07
CA GLY A 117 -11.57 8.43 -4.03
C GLY A 117 -12.84 7.80 -3.44
N LEU A 118 -13.01 7.84 -2.10
CA LEU A 118 -14.23 7.41 -1.42
C LEU A 118 -15.15 8.62 -1.21
N THR A 119 -16.37 8.56 -1.74
CA THR A 119 -17.40 9.59 -1.52
C THR A 119 -18.19 9.33 -0.24
N ASP A 120 -18.80 10.39 0.31
CA ASP A 120 -19.65 10.28 1.49
C ASP A 120 -20.85 9.33 1.28
N GLU A 121 -21.43 9.32 0.08
CA GLU A 121 -22.52 8.40 -0.28
C GLU A 121 -22.09 6.94 -0.27
N GLU A 122 -20.86 6.67 -0.71
CA GLU A 122 -20.28 5.33 -0.66
C GLU A 122 -19.98 4.89 0.77
N ILE A 123 -19.40 5.79 1.58
CA ILE A 123 -19.11 5.54 2.99
C ILE A 123 -20.41 5.23 3.76
N LYS A 124 -21.50 5.95 3.51
CA LYS A 124 -22.80 5.71 4.16
C LYS A 124 -23.38 4.33 3.88
N LYS A 125 -23.10 3.77 2.70
CA LYS A 125 -23.61 2.44 2.29
C LYS A 125 -22.81 1.28 2.86
N ILE A 126 -21.58 1.49 3.33
CA ILE A 126 -20.74 0.41 3.84
C ILE A 126 -21.43 -0.26 5.03
N SER A 127 -21.81 -1.53 4.86
CA SER A 127 -22.46 -2.35 5.88
C SER A 127 -21.48 -3.17 6.73
N GLN A 128 -20.32 -3.53 6.16
CA GLN A 128 -19.32 -4.40 6.75
C GLN A 128 -17.92 -4.01 6.24
N ILE A 129 -16.92 -4.03 7.11
CA ILE A 129 -15.51 -3.88 6.70
C ILE A 129 -14.77 -5.20 6.91
N TYR A 130 -13.97 -5.59 5.92
CA TYR A 130 -13.05 -6.73 5.98
C TYR A 130 -11.63 -6.21 5.84
N ILE A 131 -10.83 -6.28 6.91
CA ILE A 131 -9.41 -5.90 6.85
C ILE A 131 -8.61 -7.17 6.59
N VAL A 132 -7.91 -7.20 5.45
CA VAL A 132 -7.19 -8.40 5.01
C VAL A 132 -5.72 -8.05 4.79
N ALA A 133 -4.83 -8.77 5.47
CA ALA A 133 -3.40 -8.49 5.45
C ALA A 133 -2.55 -9.70 5.87
N CYS A 134 -1.24 -9.55 5.79
CA CYS A 134 -0.25 -10.53 6.24
C CYS A 134 0.68 -9.91 7.30
N GLY A 135 1.24 -10.75 8.18
CA GLY A 135 2.28 -10.36 9.12
C GLY A 135 1.89 -9.19 10.02
N SER A 136 2.76 -8.20 10.16
CA SER A 136 2.53 -7.03 11.01
C SER A 136 1.32 -6.20 10.58
N ALA A 137 1.04 -6.11 9.29
CA ALA A 137 -0.14 -5.40 8.79
C ALA A 137 -1.47 -6.06 9.22
N TYR A 138 -1.49 -7.38 9.42
CA TYR A 138 -2.63 -8.06 10.03
C TYR A 138 -2.89 -7.56 11.46
N HIS A 139 -1.84 -7.33 12.25
CA HIS A 139 -1.96 -6.79 13.61
C HIS A 139 -2.38 -5.31 13.61
N VAL A 140 -2.02 -4.53 12.57
CA VAL A 140 -2.63 -3.21 12.35
C VAL A 140 -4.14 -3.33 12.23
N GLY A 141 -4.61 -4.28 11.42
CA GLY A 141 -6.05 -4.55 11.25
C GLY A 141 -6.73 -4.89 12.57
N MET A 142 -6.11 -5.73 13.42
CA MET A 142 -6.63 -6.07 14.73
C MET A 142 -6.77 -4.86 15.65
N ALA A 143 -5.81 -3.96 15.67
CA ALA A 143 -5.89 -2.72 16.44
C ALA A 143 -6.93 -1.74 15.85
N ALA A 144 -6.95 -1.59 14.53
CA ALA A 144 -7.88 -0.74 13.83
C ALA A 144 -9.34 -1.17 13.98
N GLN A 145 -9.61 -2.48 14.08
CA GLN A 145 -10.94 -3.03 14.26
C GLN A 145 -11.68 -2.35 15.43
N TYR A 146 -11.05 -2.27 16.59
CA TYR A 146 -11.69 -1.69 17.78
C TYR A 146 -12.07 -0.23 17.55
N VAL A 147 -11.18 0.55 16.97
CA VAL A 147 -11.41 1.97 16.74
C VAL A 147 -12.47 2.20 15.65
N ILE A 148 -12.41 1.43 14.55
CA ILE A 148 -13.42 1.53 13.49
C ILE A 148 -14.81 1.16 14.02
N GLU A 149 -14.95 0.02 14.70
CA GLU A 149 -16.24 -0.41 15.26
C GLU A 149 -16.79 0.58 16.28
N ASP A 150 -15.92 1.16 17.12
CA ASP A 150 -16.34 2.12 18.13
C ASP A 150 -16.83 3.44 17.51
N LEU A 151 -16.09 4.00 16.55
CA LEU A 151 -16.40 5.29 15.96
C LEU A 151 -17.46 5.24 14.86
N THR A 152 -17.60 4.10 14.17
CA THR A 152 -18.47 4.03 12.97
C THR A 152 -19.71 3.17 13.15
N ARG A 153 -19.71 2.27 14.13
CA ARG A 153 -20.70 1.21 14.34
C ARG A 153 -20.82 0.26 13.12
N ILE A 154 -19.78 0.20 12.27
CA ILE A 154 -19.70 -0.78 11.19
C ILE A 154 -18.96 -2.00 11.75
N PRO A 155 -19.54 -3.22 11.63
CA PRO A 155 -18.83 -4.45 12.04
C PRO A 155 -17.55 -4.63 11.21
N VAL A 156 -16.46 -5.03 11.85
CA VAL A 156 -15.17 -5.26 11.21
C VAL A 156 -14.74 -6.72 11.41
N ARG A 157 -14.26 -7.34 10.34
CA ARG A 157 -13.58 -8.64 10.39
C ARG A 157 -12.14 -8.47 9.95
N VAL A 158 -11.22 -9.03 10.72
CA VAL A 158 -9.79 -9.00 10.37
C VAL A 158 -9.35 -10.41 10.03
N GLU A 159 -8.77 -10.59 8.86
CA GLU A 159 -8.42 -11.90 8.32
C GLU A 159 -6.99 -11.92 7.76
N LEU A 160 -6.33 -13.05 7.92
CA LEU A 160 -5.08 -13.32 7.22
C LEU A 160 -5.36 -13.48 5.72
N ALA A 161 -4.59 -12.79 4.88
CA ALA A 161 -4.78 -12.84 3.43
C ALA A 161 -4.58 -14.26 2.87
N SER A 162 -3.66 -15.04 3.45
CA SER A 162 -3.46 -16.46 3.10
C SER A 162 -4.71 -17.30 3.31
N GLU A 163 -5.46 -17.05 4.39
CA GLU A 163 -6.69 -17.76 4.68
C GLU A 163 -7.86 -17.25 3.83
N PHE A 164 -7.98 -15.93 3.72
CA PHE A 164 -9.05 -15.28 2.98
C PHE A 164 -9.14 -15.78 1.53
N ARG A 165 -8.01 -15.90 0.84
CA ARG A 165 -7.97 -16.30 -0.58
C ARG A 165 -8.43 -17.75 -0.81
N TYR A 166 -8.33 -18.65 0.17
CA TYR A 166 -8.63 -20.07 -0.02
C TYR A 166 -9.94 -20.53 0.60
N ARG A 167 -10.45 -19.82 1.60
CA ARG A 167 -11.63 -20.27 2.35
C ARG A 167 -12.97 -19.98 1.70
N ASN A 168 -13.01 -19.39 0.51
CA ASN A 168 -14.26 -18.97 -0.16
C ASN A 168 -15.12 -18.06 0.73
N PRO A 169 -14.67 -16.82 1.07
CA PRO A 169 -15.32 -15.98 2.06
C PRO A 169 -16.74 -15.58 1.67
N ILE A 170 -17.63 -15.53 2.68
CA ILE A 170 -18.96 -14.91 2.51
C ILE A 170 -18.80 -13.42 2.76
N LEU A 171 -18.99 -12.62 1.72
CA LEU A 171 -18.85 -11.17 1.75
C LEU A 171 -20.20 -10.51 1.56
N ASP A 172 -20.42 -9.41 2.29
CA ASP A 172 -21.58 -8.57 2.12
C ASP A 172 -21.44 -7.76 0.81
N PRO A 173 -22.43 -7.70 -0.07
CA PRO A 173 -22.36 -6.91 -1.32
C PRO A 173 -22.10 -5.41 -1.11
N GLU A 174 -22.54 -4.84 0.02
CA GLU A 174 -22.27 -3.46 0.42
C GLU A 174 -21.04 -3.35 1.34
N GLY A 175 -20.20 -4.41 1.40
CA GLY A 175 -18.99 -4.43 2.19
C GLY A 175 -17.83 -3.66 1.54
N LEU A 176 -16.82 -3.34 2.36
CA LEU A 176 -15.54 -2.80 1.94
C LEU A 176 -14.43 -3.76 2.34
N VAL A 177 -13.62 -4.22 1.39
CA VAL A 177 -12.41 -5.00 1.66
C VAL A 177 -11.21 -4.05 1.69
N VAL A 178 -10.59 -3.92 2.85
CA VAL A 178 -9.39 -3.08 3.07
C VAL A 178 -8.17 -3.99 3.07
N ILE A 179 -7.30 -3.80 2.09
CA ILE A 179 -6.03 -4.53 1.98
C ILE A 179 -4.91 -3.66 2.54
N VAL A 180 -4.25 -4.14 3.60
CA VAL A 180 -3.14 -3.41 4.22
C VAL A 180 -1.82 -4.09 3.86
N SER A 181 -0.91 -3.34 3.23
CA SER A 181 0.40 -3.85 2.82
C SER A 181 1.40 -2.71 2.69
N GLN A 182 2.56 -2.82 3.34
CA GLN A 182 3.63 -1.83 3.20
C GLN A 182 4.13 -1.76 1.76
N SER A 183 4.55 -2.89 1.18
CA SER A 183 5.09 -2.93 -0.18
C SER A 183 4.02 -2.82 -1.27
N GLY A 184 2.79 -3.23 -0.97
CA GLY A 184 1.74 -3.39 -1.97
C GLY A 184 1.97 -4.53 -2.97
N GLU A 185 2.95 -5.42 -2.67
CA GLU A 185 3.35 -6.54 -3.55
C GLU A 185 3.17 -7.91 -2.87
N THR A 186 2.62 -7.96 -1.66
CA THR A 186 2.41 -9.22 -0.94
C THR A 186 1.47 -10.13 -1.73
N ALA A 187 1.95 -11.28 -2.19
CA ALA A 187 1.23 -12.16 -3.11
C ALA A 187 -0.15 -12.60 -2.59
N ASP A 188 -0.25 -12.96 -1.30
CA ASP A 188 -1.53 -13.36 -0.69
C ASP A 188 -2.50 -12.18 -0.58
N SER A 189 -2.00 -10.99 -0.22
CA SER A 189 -2.81 -9.76 -0.14
C SER A 189 -3.34 -9.35 -1.52
N LEU A 190 -2.52 -9.46 -2.56
CA LEU A 190 -2.92 -9.20 -3.94
C LEU A 190 -3.97 -10.24 -4.43
N ALA A 191 -3.79 -11.51 -4.07
CA ALA A 191 -4.78 -12.54 -4.41
C ALA A 191 -6.10 -12.31 -3.68
N ALA A 192 -6.08 -11.89 -2.41
CA ALA A 192 -7.27 -11.53 -1.65
C ALA A 192 -8.00 -10.31 -2.25
N LEU A 193 -7.24 -9.29 -2.71
CA LEU A 193 -7.79 -8.16 -3.45
C LEU A 193 -8.56 -8.62 -4.68
N ARG A 194 -7.93 -9.44 -5.51
CA ARG A 194 -8.54 -9.97 -6.74
C ARG A 194 -9.77 -10.81 -6.47
N GLU A 195 -9.75 -11.64 -5.41
CA GLU A 195 -10.91 -12.42 -4.97
C GLU A 195 -12.10 -11.52 -4.59
N ALA A 196 -11.86 -10.44 -3.82
CA ALA A 196 -12.88 -9.46 -3.48
C ALA A 196 -13.46 -8.78 -4.73
N LYS A 197 -12.61 -8.34 -5.66
CA LYS A 197 -13.03 -7.72 -6.92
C LYS A 197 -13.83 -8.65 -7.82
N GLN A 198 -13.44 -9.92 -7.92
CA GLN A 198 -14.20 -10.92 -8.69
C GLN A 198 -15.62 -11.12 -8.16
N ARG A 199 -15.83 -10.88 -6.85
CA ARG A 199 -17.15 -10.93 -6.20
C ARG A 199 -17.91 -9.61 -6.27
N GLY A 200 -17.35 -8.59 -6.92
CA GLY A 200 -17.95 -7.26 -7.03
C GLY A 200 -17.93 -6.44 -5.76
N ILE A 201 -17.07 -6.80 -4.78
CA ILE A 201 -16.94 -6.05 -3.53
C ILE A 201 -15.90 -4.94 -3.71
N ARG A 202 -16.24 -3.74 -3.25
CA ARG A 202 -15.36 -2.58 -3.29
C ARG A 202 -14.08 -2.83 -2.47
N THR A 203 -12.96 -2.34 -2.99
CA THR A 203 -11.65 -2.55 -2.39
C THR A 203 -10.93 -1.23 -2.10
N LEU A 204 -10.25 -1.16 -0.96
CA LEU A 204 -9.37 -0.07 -0.57
C LEU A 204 -7.98 -0.62 -0.22
N GLY A 205 -6.95 -0.17 -0.89
CA GLY A 205 -5.56 -0.46 -0.54
C GLY A 205 -4.99 0.59 0.42
N ILE A 206 -4.45 0.18 1.57
CA ILE A 206 -3.59 1.01 2.42
C ILE A 206 -2.17 0.57 2.15
N VAL A 207 -1.41 1.36 1.40
CA VAL A 207 -0.08 0.98 0.89
C VAL A 207 0.92 2.13 1.02
N ASN A 208 2.22 1.79 1.12
CA ASN A 208 3.27 2.80 1.17
C ASN A 208 3.93 3.03 -0.21
N VAL A 209 3.98 2.00 -1.05
CA VAL A 209 4.66 2.10 -2.34
C VAL A 209 3.71 2.57 -3.43
N VAL A 210 3.97 3.77 -3.95
CA VAL A 210 3.21 4.35 -5.06
C VAL A 210 3.39 3.49 -6.31
N GLY A 211 2.26 3.16 -6.97
CA GLY A 211 2.26 2.36 -8.20
C GLY A 211 2.52 0.87 -7.98
N SER A 212 2.46 0.37 -6.74
CA SER A 212 2.49 -1.06 -6.44
C SER A 212 1.28 -1.80 -7.04
N SER A 213 1.36 -3.13 -7.12
CA SER A 213 0.29 -3.95 -7.70
C SER A 213 -1.04 -3.74 -7.00
N ILE A 214 -1.06 -3.72 -5.65
CA ILE A 214 -2.28 -3.43 -4.89
C ILE A 214 -2.79 -2.02 -5.21
N ALA A 215 -1.91 -1.01 -5.29
CA ALA A 215 -2.31 0.35 -5.62
C ALA A 215 -2.90 0.50 -7.02
N ARG A 216 -2.43 -0.29 -7.99
CA ARG A 216 -2.96 -0.25 -9.35
C ARG A 216 -4.27 -1.01 -9.52
N GLU A 217 -4.50 -2.03 -8.71
CA GLU A 217 -5.65 -2.93 -8.86
C GLU A 217 -6.81 -2.60 -7.90
N ALA A 218 -6.57 -1.95 -6.77
CA ALA A 218 -7.62 -1.53 -5.84
C ALA A 218 -8.52 -0.43 -6.46
N ASP A 219 -9.77 -0.39 -6.05
CA ASP A 219 -10.72 0.64 -6.51
C ASP A 219 -10.39 2.00 -5.86
N ASN A 220 -9.89 1.98 -4.64
CA ASN A 220 -9.50 3.14 -3.86
C ASN A 220 -8.13 2.89 -3.23
N VAL A 221 -7.33 3.94 -3.01
CA VAL A 221 -5.99 3.81 -2.43
C VAL A 221 -5.70 4.91 -1.42
N PHE A 222 -5.21 4.52 -0.25
CA PHE A 222 -4.64 5.40 0.75
C PHE A 222 -3.12 5.18 0.82
N TYR A 223 -2.32 6.18 0.48
CA TYR A 223 -0.86 6.12 0.58
C TYR A 223 -0.37 6.59 1.95
N THR A 224 0.46 5.79 2.62
CA THR A 224 0.92 6.06 3.99
C THR A 224 2.16 6.94 4.10
N LEU A 225 2.76 7.35 3.00
CA LEU A 225 3.91 8.27 2.92
C LEU A 225 5.05 8.03 3.93
N ALA A 226 5.26 6.78 4.35
CA ALA A 226 6.31 6.42 5.30
C ALA A 226 7.73 6.50 4.70
N GLY A 227 7.83 6.71 3.38
CA GLY A 227 9.09 6.63 2.67
C GLY A 227 9.64 5.19 2.59
N PRO A 228 10.88 5.00 2.12
CA PRO A 228 11.48 3.67 2.02
C PRO A 228 11.68 3.05 3.41
N GLU A 229 11.21 1.82 3.61
CA GLU A 229 11.49 0.99 4.78
C GLU A 229 12.30 -0.21 4.32
N ILE A 230 13.54 -0.33 4.82
CA ILE A 230 14.54 -1.32 4.36
C ILE A 230 14.67 -2.46 5.36
N SER A 231 14.43 -2.19 6.65
CA SER A 231 14.44 -3.20 7.69
C SER A 231 13.36 -4.23 7.45
N VAL A 232 13.69 -5.51 7.66
CA VAL A 232 12.72 -6.61 7.55
C VAL A 232 11.63 -6.49 8.60
N ALA A 233 12.00 -6.17 9.84
CA ALA A 233 11.03 -5.86 10.89
C ALA A 233 10.51 -4.43 10.69
N THR A 234 9.21 -4.29 10.49
CA THR A 234 8.55 -3.01 10.24
C THR A 234 8.48 -2.15 11.50
N THR A 235 8.60 -0.84 11.33
CA THR A 235 8.45 0.16 12.39
C THR A 235 7.58 1.31 11.92
N LYS A 236 8.11 2.23 11.13
CA LYS A 236 7.39 3.42 10.64
C LYS A 236 6.21 3.08 9.74
N ALA A 237 6.30 2.04 8.91
CA ALA A 237 5.19 1.63 8.08
C ALA A 237 4.02 1.09 8.93
N TYR A 238 4.29 0.37 10.02
CA TYR A 238 3.25 -0.06 10.97
C TYR A 238 2.51 1.14 11.57
N SER A 239 3.25 2.14 12.08
CA SER A 239 2.68 3.34 12.68
C SER A 239 1.84 4.15 11.69
N THR A 240 2.31 4.29 10.44
CA THR A 240 1.57 5.02 9.40
C THR A 240 0.32 4.27 8.93
N GLN A 241 0.34 2.94 8.89
CA GLN A 241 -0.85 2.14 8.61
C GLN A 241 -1.91 2.28 9.70
N LEU A 242 -1.51 2.34 10.97
CA LEU A 242 -2.43 2.63 12.09
C LEU A 242 -3.07 4.00 11.93
N ILE A 243 -2.26 5.05 11.68
CA ILE A 243 -2.77 6.40 11.47
C ILE A 243 -3.74 6.45 10.29
N ALA A 244 -3.42 5.84 9.15
CA ALA A 244 -4.32 5.76 8.01
C ALA A 244 -5.66 5.11 8.39
N SER A 245 -5.62 4.02 9.16
CA SER A 245 -6.82 3.34 9.64
C SER A 245 -7.66 4.20 10.60
N TYR A 246 -7.00 4.97 11.48
CA TYR A 246 -7.68 5.87 12.41
C TYR A 246 -8.30 7.08 11.70
N VAL A 247 -7.62 7.65 10.73
CA VAL A 247 -8.16 8.70 9.87
C VAL A 247 -9.43 8.23 9.15
N LEU A 248 -9.40 7.02 8.59
CA LEU A 248 -10.58 6.41 7.97
C LEU A 248 -11.71 6.23 8.99
N ALA A 249 -11.41 5.73 10.19
CA ALA A 249 -12.40 5.55 11.25
C ALA A 249 -13.09 6.87 11.64
N VAL A 250 -12.31 7.92 11.84
CA VAL A 250 -12.84 9.27 12.18
C VAL A 250 -13.71 9.81 11.05
N GLN A 251 -13.22 9.78 9.80
CA GLN A 251 -14.00 10.29 8.66
C GLN A 251 -15.27 9.49 8.43
N PHE A 252 -15.22 8.17 8.51
CA PHE A 252 -16.40 7.31 8.36
C PHE A 252 -17.41 7.55 9.49
N GLY A 253 -16.93 7.68 10.74
CA GLY A 253 -17.78 8.01 11.88
C GLY A 253 -18.48 9.35 11.73
N LYS A 254 -17.75 10.38 11.22
CA LYS A 254 -18.31 11.69 10.92
C LYS A 254 -19.36 11.63 9.83
N VAL A 255 -19.06 11.03 8.68
CA VAL A 255 -19.97 10.91 7.54
C VAL A 255 -21.26 10.16 7.91
N ARG A 256 -21.15 9.18 8.81
CA ARG A 256 -22.28 8.38 9.32
C ARG A 256 -22.97 9.01 10.53
N GLU A 257 -22.56 10.20 10.93
CA GLU A 257 -23.14 10.94 12.07
C GLU A 257 -23.05 10.17 13.40
N GLN A 258 -22.03 9.29 13.54
CA GLN A 258 -21.80 8.52 14.78
C GLN A 258 -20.90 9.29 15.76
N ILE A 259 -20.13 10.26 15.29
CA ILE A 259 -19.29 11.14 16.11
C ILE A 259 -19.66 12.60 15.86
N THR A 260 -19.59 13.40 16.93
CA THR A 260 -19.83 14.84 16.86
C THR A 260 -18.54 15.60 16.53
N ASP A 261 -18.67 16.81 15.99
CA ASP A 261 -17.51 17.67 15.71
C ASP A 261 -16.68 17.97 16.99
N CYS A 262 -17.28 17.88 18.18
CA CYS A 262 -16.58 18.06 19.46
C CYS A 262 -15.45 17.05 19.68
N LEU A 263 -15.57 15.82 19.19
CA LEU A 263 -14.51 14.81 19.28
C LEU A 263 -13.28 15.15 18.41
N LEU A 264 -13.45 15.92 17.34
CA LEU A 264 -12.35 16.38 16.49
C LEU A 264 -11.49 17.46 17.18
N TYR A 265 -12.09 18.23 18.11
CA TYR A 265 -11.39 19.29 18.84
C TYR A 265 -10.76 18.84 20.16
N THR A 266 -11.12 17.68 20.69
CA THR A 266 -10.53 17.18 21.97
C THR A 266 -9.13 16.59 21.83
N SER A 267 -8.65 16.32 20.61
CA SER A 267 -7.27 15.95 20.39
C SER A 267 -6.29 17.12 20.54
N ASP A 268 -6.77 18.36 20.43
CA ASP A 268 -5.96 19.58 20.58
C ASP A 268 -5.76 19.96 22.06
N ALA A 269 -6.61 19.46 22.95
CA ALA A 269 -6.54 19.75 24.39
C ALA A 269 -5.49 18.89 25.15
N ALA A 270 -4.75 18.02 24.47
CA ALA A 270 -3.69 17.22 25.08
C ALA A 270 -2.30 17.85 24.98
N ASP A 271 -2.16 19.02 24.34
CA ASP A 271 -0.90 19.74 24.18
C ASP A 271 -0.74 20.95 25.14
N ASP A 272 -1.65 21.14 26.12
CA ASP A 272 -1.53 22.14 27.21
C ASP A 272 -1.02 21.53 28.51
#